data_af8e3f535cce1fe9b53bd397da767d08
#
_entry.id   af8e3f535cce1fe9b53bd397da767d08
#
_cell.length_a   1.000
_cell.length_b   1.000
_cell.length_c   1.000
_cell.angle_alpha   90.00
_cell.angle_beta   90.00
_cell.angle_gamma   90.00
#
_symmetry.space_group_name_H-M   'P 1'
#
loop_
_entity.id
_entity.type
_entity.pdbx_description
1 polymer ?
#
loop_
_entity_poly.entity_id
_entity_poly.type
_entity_poly.pdbx_seq_one_letter_code
_entity_poly.pdbx_strand_id
1 'polypeptide(L)'
;MVAYYDTGSAWVAGGGPIAPTPRIAEVAHGFIAAAAQQHRRACFFAAEQHLVELGIPGIQIGEQPVWRAAEWETVLRGAPSLRYQLNRARNKGVRVRRVLERELDRDSSLRLAIDELAKHWQATKRMAPMVFLVQLEPFAFTSERTLFVAERDGAVLGLASAVPVYGANRLFVEDLLRSPGTANGTPELLIDAVMRAAAEAGTPAVTLGLAPLAGDGARWWRLARWLGGPLYDFEGLRTFKAKLRPHAWEPIYLCTTGSKLLALRDSLRAFAGGSLVSFAGRTLFRRRRS
;
A
#
# COMPACT_ATOMS: atom_id res chain seq x y z
N MET A 1 -5.62 20.09 -0.06
CA MET A 1 -4.17 19.84 -0.27
C MET A 1 -4.01 18.65 -1.22
N VAL A 2 -2.98 18.66 -2.08
CA VAL A 2 -2.60 17.51 -2.93
C VAL A 2 -1.10 17.29 -2.76
N ALA A 3 -0.70 16.11 -2.31
CA ALA A 3 0.70 15.71 -2.26
C ALA A 3 1.10 15.11 -3.61
N TYR A 4 2.20 15.58 -4.20
CA TYR A 4 2.61 15.14 -5.53
C TYR A 4 4.13 15.08 -5.69
N TYR A 5 4.56 14.32 -6.70
CA TYR A 5 5.93 14.27 -7.19
C TYR A 5 6.02 14.98 -8.54
N ASP A 6 6.96 15.95 -8.70
CA ASP A 6 7.22 16.58 -10.00
C ASP A 6 8.25 15.78 -10.80
N THR A 7 7.82 15.21 -11.90
CA THR A 7 8.68 14.46 -12.82
C THR A 7 9.40 15.32 -13.84
N GLY A 8 9.21 16.66 -13.80
CA GLY A 8 9.65 17.60 -14.82
C GLY A 8 8.71 17.70 -16.04
N SER A 9 7.81 16.73 -16.24
CA SER A 9 6.80 16.73 -17.31
C SER A 9 5.38 16.59 -16.79
N ALA A 10 5.21 16.13 -15.55
CA ALA A 10 3.92 15.98 -14.90
C ALA A 10 4.07 16.13 -13.38
N TRP A 11 3.02 16.60 -12.74
CA TRP A 11 2.77 16.46 -11.31
C TRP A 11 1.96 15.18 -11.08
N VAL A 12 2.56 14.21 -10.42
CA VAL A 12 1.93 12.92 -10.14
C VAL A 12 1.52 12.91 -8.67
N ALA A 13 0.23 13.06 -8.42
CA ALA A 13 -0.34 13.00 -7.08
C ALA A 13 -0.49 11.54 -6.62
N GLY A 14 -0.30 11.29 -5.34
CA GLY A 14 -0.58 10.02 -4.68
C GLY A 14 -2.00 9.97 -4.13
N GLY A 15 -2.91 9.32 -4.85
CA GLY A 15 -4.33 9.33 -4.53
C GLY A 15 -5.06 10.58 -5.01
N GLY A 16 -6.24 10.82 -4.44
CA GLY A 16 -7.04 12.01 -4.67
C GLY A 16 -6.64 13.18 -3.75
N PRO A 17 -7.32 14.35 -3.88
CA PRO A 17 -7.14 15.47 -2.98
C PRO A 17 -7.50 15.13 -1.53
N ILE A 18 -6.71 15.65 -0.61
CA ILE A 18 -7.01 15.63 0.82
C ILE A 18 -7.80 16.89 1.15
N ALA A 19 -9.12 16.76 1.22
CA ALA A 19 -10.05 17.84 1.50
C ALA A 19 -11.38 17.29 2.04
N PRO A 20 -12.20 18.10 2.71
CA PRO A 20 -13.59 17.73 2.99
C PRO A 20 -14.34 17.40 1.68
N THR A 21 -15.23 16.41 1.73
CA THR A 21 -15.94 15.90 0.54
C THR A 21 -16.51 16.99 -0.37
N PRO A 22 -17.17 18.05 0.11
CA PRO A 22 -17.72 19.11 -0.75
C PRO A 22 -16.66 19.90 -1.53
N ARG A 23 -15.41 19.89 -1.06
CA ARG A 23 -14.29 20.63 -1.66
C ARG A 23 -13.36 19.80 -2.53
N ILE A 24 -13.58 18.50 -2.63
CA ILE A 24 -12.70 17.61 -3.42
C ILE A 24 -12.62 18.04 -4.88
N ALA A 25 -13.76 18.37 -5.49
CA ALA A 25 -13.82 18.85 -6.87
C ALA A 25 -13.03 20.15 -7.08
N GLU A 26 -13.24 21.13 -6.20
CA GLU A 26 -12.52 22.42 -6.21
C GLU A 26 -11.01 22.21 -6.15
N VAL A 27 -10.56 21.39 -5.19
CA VAL A 27 -9.13 21.13 -4.98
C VAL A 27 -8.51 20.32 -6.12
N ALA A 28 -9.26 19.36 -6.70
CA ALA A 28 -8.80 18.59 -7.87
C ALA A 28 -8.62 19.49 -9.08
N HIS A 29 -9.60 20.33 -9.42
CA HIS A 29 -9.53 21.26 -10.54
C HIS A 29 -8.46 22.34 -10.32
N GLY A 30 -8.31 22.85 -9.08
CA GLY A 30 -7.24 23.76 -8.73
C GLY A 30 -5.85 23.18 -8.94
N PHE A 31 -5.64 21.91 -8.56
CA PHE A 31 -4.40 21.20 -8.83
C PHE A 31 -4.10 21.03 -10.32
N ILE A 32 -5.13 20.68 -11.11
CA ILE A 32 -5.02 20.57 -12.57
C ILE A 32 -4.63 21.90 -13.19
N ALA A 33 -5.29 23.00 -12.79
CA ALA A 33 -5.02 24.35 -13.28
C ALA A 33 -3.59 24.80 -12.91
N ALA A 34 -3.18 24.58 -11.67
CA ALA A 34 -1.84 24.92 -11.19
C ALA A 34 -0.75 24.14 -11.95
N ALA A 35 -0.95 22.86 -12.21
CA ALA A 35 -0.03 22.06 -13.02
C ALA A 35 0.07 22.60 -14.44
N ALA A 36 -1.05 22.96 -15.08
CA ALA A 36 -1.07 23.52 -16.42
C ALA A 36 -0.32 24.86 -16.50
N GLN A 37 -0.44 25.75 -15.51
CA GLN A 37 0.31 27.01 -15.42
C GLN A 37 1.82 26.78 -15.36
N GLN A 38 2.27 25.67 -14.81
CA GLN A 38 3.68 25.28 -14.75
C GLN A 38 4.09 24.39 -15.94
N HIS A 39 3.28 24.34 -17.00
CA HIS A 39 3.51 23.47 -18.16
C HIS A 39 3.70 21.99 -17.79
N ARG A 40 2.97 21.51 -16.77
CA ARG A 40 2.94 20.12 -16.28
C ARG A 40 1.59 19.48 -16.57
N ARG A 41 1.60 18.18 -16.86
CA ARG A 41 0.37 17.39 -16.84
C ARG A 41 0.00 17.08 -15.39
N ALA A 42 -1.28 17.12 -15.06
CA ALA A 42 -1.78 16.62 -13.79
C ALA A 42 -2.13 15.14 -13.91
N CYS A 43 -1.63 14.33 -12.99
CA CYS A 43 -1.93 12.91 -12.86
C CYS A 43 -2.27 12.60 -11.40
N PHE A 44 -3.33 11.81 -11.18
CA PHE A 44 -3.69 11.28 -9.86
C PHE A 44 -3.52 9.76 -9.93
N PHE A 45 -2.41 9.26 -9.39
CA PHE A 45 -2.14 7.82 -9.32
C PHE A 45 -2.78 7.23 -8.08
N ALA A 46 -3.36 6.04 -8.20
CA ALA A 46 -4.12 5.36 -7.16
C ALA A 46 -5.35 6.15 -6.67
N ALA A 47 -6.00 6.84 -7.59
CA ALA A 47 -7.24 7.56 -7.35
C ALA A 47 -8.43 6.60 -7.20
N GLU A 48 -9.35 6.92 -6.29
CA GLU A 48 -10.61 6.21 -6.15
C GLU A 48 -11.66 6.69 -7.18
N GLN A 49 -12.74 5.93 -7.32
CA GLN A 49 -13.76 6.14 -8.33
C GLN A 49 -14.38 7.55 -8.33
N HIS A 50 -14.49 8.18 -7.17
CA HIS A 50 -15.08 9.51 -7.05
C HIS A 50 -14.40 10.59 -7.93
N LEU A 51 -13.08 10.47 -8.22
CA LEU A 51 -12.42 11.39 -9.15
C LEU A 51 -12.87 11.20 -10.61
N VAL A 52 -13.17 9.96 -11.01
CA VAL A 52 -13.76 9.68 -12.32
C VAL A 52 -15.19 10.23 -12.40
N GLU A 53 -15.96 10.13 -11.32
CA GLU A 53 -17.31 10.68 -11.21
C GLU A 53 -17.35 12.22 -11.28
N LEU A 54 -16.25 12.89 -10.89
CA LEU A 54 -16.06 14.33 -11.11
C LEU A 54 -15.72 14.68 -12.57
N GLY A 55 -15.74 13.72 -13.49
CA GLY A 55 -15.46 13.94 -14.90
C GLY A 55 -13.97 13.98 -15.28
N ILE A 56 -13.06 13.63 -14.35
CA ILE A 56 -11.62 13.54 -14.66
C ILE A 56 -11.37 12.18 -15.33
N PRO A 57 -10.90 12.13 -16.60
CA PRO A 57 -10.72 10.89 -17.32
C PRO A 57 -9.72 9.97 -16.61
N GLY A 58 -10.12 8.71 -16.40
CA GLY A 58 -9.31 7.70 -15.72
C GLY A 58 -9.10 6.42 -16.54
N ILE A 59 -8.02 5.70 -16.24
CA ILE A 59 -7.87 4.30 -16.59
C ILE A 59 -7.77 3.50 -15.31
N GLN A 60 -8.50 2.41 -15.22
CA GLN A 60 -8.37 1.50 -14.10
C GLN A 60 -6.98 0.84 -14.13
N ILE A 61 -6.26 0.90 -13.02
CA ILE A 61 -4.90 0.34 -12.88
C ILE A 61 -4.86 -0.86 -11.93
N GLY A 62 -5.95 -1.16 -11.27
CA GLY A 62 -6.11 -2.28 -10.35
C GLY A 62 -7.33 -2.14 -9.48
N GLU A 63 -7.32 -2.86 -8.37
CA GLU A 63 -8.39 -2.87 -7.37
C GLU A 63 -7.80 -2.83 -5.97
N GLN A 64 -8.55 -2.36 -4.99
CA GLN A 64 -8.22 -2.48 -3.58
C GLN A 64 -9.26 -3.33 -2.85
N PRO A 65 -8.83 -4.27 -1.99
CA PRO A 65 -9.74 -5.03 -1.16
C PRO A 65 -10.22 -4.18 0.02
N VAL A 66 -11.48 -4.31 0.37
CA VAL A 66 -12.09 -3.60 1.50
C VAL A 66 -12.82 -4.58 2.41
N TRP A 67 -12.57 -4.47 3.70
CA TRP A 67 -13.24 -5.22 4.76
C TRP A 67 -14.05 -4.27 5.64
N ARG A 68 -15.25 -4.69 6.03
CA ARG A 68 -15.99 -4.10 7.14
C ARG A 68 -15.38 -4.62 8.44
N ALA A 69 -14.75 -3.76 9.23
CA ALA A 69 -13.98 -4.19 10.40
C ALA A 69 -14.85 -4.94 11.42
N ALA A 70 -16.07 -4.46 11.67
CA ALA A 70 -17.01 -5.10 12.61
C ALA A 70 -17.42 -6.53 12.19
N GLU A 71 -17.29 -6.88 10.90
CA GLU A 71 -17.65 -8.21 10.39
C GLU A 71 -16.46 -9.19 10.35
N TRP A 72 -15.28 -8.79 10.82
CA TRP A 72 -14.07 -9.60 10.72
C TRP A 72 -14.21 -11.00 11.37
N GLU A 73 -14.86 -11.08 12.54
CA GLU A 73 -15.12 -12.37 13.19
C GLU A 73 -16.02 -13.29 12.35
N THR A 74 -16.97 -12.72 11.62
CA THR A 74 -17.82 -13.48 10.70
C THR A 74 -17.01 -13.99 9.50
N VAL A 75 -16.12 -13.16 8.96
CA VAL A 75 -15.16 -13.59 7.93
C VAL A 75 -14.32 -14.76 8.42
N LEU A 76 -13.77 -14.68 9.63
CA LEU A 76 -12.97 -15.75 10.20
C LEU A 76 -13.79 -17.05 10.38
N ARG A 77 -15.03 -16.96 10.85
CA ARG A 77 -15.90 -18.14 10.97
C ARG A 77 -16.12 -18.85 9.65
N GLY A 78 -16.28 -18.09 8.56
CA GLY A 78 -16.45 -18.61 7.20
C GLY A 78 -15.17 -19.02 6.48
N ALA A 79 -13.97 -18.82 7.08
CA ALA A 79 -12.68 -19.06 6.45
C ALA A 79 -11.79 -20.05 7.23
N PRO A 80 -12.03 -21.38 7.15
CA PRO A 80 -11.27 -22.38 7.90
C PRO A 80 -9.77 -22.35 7.62
N SER A 81 -9.38 -22.13 6.35
CA SER A 81 -7.97 -22.04 5.95
C SER A 81 -7.26 -20.85 6.58
N LEU A 82 -7.95 -19.70 6.70
CA LEU A 82 -7.39 -18.51 7.34
C LEU A 82 -7.22 -18.76 8.85
N ARG A 83 -8.25 -19.32 9.52
CA ARG A 83 -8.13 -19.69 10.93
C ARG A 83 -6.98 -20.67 11.17
N TYR A 84 -6.80 -21.64 10.28
CA TYR A 84 -5.67 -22.57 10.36
C TYR A 84 -4.33 -21.83 10.31
N GLN A 85 -4.15 -20.83 9.42
CA GLN A 85 -2.92 -20.03 9.34
C GLN A 85 -2.69 -19.22 10.62
N LEU A 86 -3.73 -18.58 11.16
CA LEU A 86 -3.64 -17.84 12.43
C LEU A 86 -3.21 -18.76 13.58
N ASN A 87 -3.86 -19.92 13.72
CA ASN A 87 -3.54 -20.87 14.78
C ASN A 87 -2.14 -21.46 14.59
N ARG A 88 -1.73 -21.72 13.36
CA ARG A 88 -0.38 -22.22 13.05
C ARG A 88 0.70 -21.23 13.51
N ALA A 89 0.53 -19.93 13.29
CA ALA A 89 1.47 -18.94 13.76
C ALA A 89 1.48 -18.86 15.30
N ARG A 90 0.28 -18.85 15.94
CA ARG A 90 0.13 -18.84 17.41
C ARG A 90 0.78 -20.07 18.05
N ASN A 91 0.55 -21.26 17.49
CA ASN A 91 1.11 -22.52 18.00
C ASN A 91 2.64 -22.59 17.86
N LYS A 92 3.21 -21.80 16.95
CA LYS A 92 4.66 -21.61 16.83
C LYS A 92 5.22 -20.50 17.72
N GLY A 93 4.43 -20.02 18.68
CA GLY A 93 4.84 -19.03 19.66
C GLY A 93 4.80 -17.59 19.16
N VAL A 94 4.30 -17.32 17.93
CA VAL A 94 4.18 -15.94 17.43
C VAL A 94 3.04 -15.24 18.16
N ARG A 95 3.34 -14.08 18.74
CA ARG A 95 2.38 -13.18 19.37
C ARG A 95 2.39 -11.84 18.62
N VAL A 96 1.22 -11.22 18.51
CA VAL A 96 1.10 -9.89 17.91
C VAL A 96 0.56 -8.93 18.96
N ARG A 97 1.17 -7.75 19.04
CA ARG A 97 0.71 -6.67 19.90
C ARG A 97 0.79 -5.32 19.20
N ARG A 98 -0.03 -4.38 19.65
CA ARG A 98 0.09 -2.97 19.29
C ARG A 98 1.32 -2.37 19.97
N VAL A 99 2.04 -1.54 19.23
CA VAL A 99 3.18 -0.76 19.75
C VAL A 99 2.65 0.54 20.35
N LEU A 100 3.14 0.90 21.52
CA LEU A 100 2.82 2.16 22.16
C LEU A 100 3.83 3.22 21.72
N GLU A 101 3.41 4.47 21.57
CA GLU A 101 4.26 5.56 21.11
C GLU A 101 5.55 5.70 21.94
N ARG A 102 5.43 5.58 23.29
CA ARG A 102 6.58 5.61 24.21
C ARG A 102 7.62 4.50 23.98
N GLU A 103 7.29 3.44 23.25
CA GLU A 103 8.21 2.35 22.89
C GLU A 103 9.02 2.67 21.63
N LEU A 104 8.73 3.80 20.97
CA LEU A 104 9.35 4.23 19.72
C LEU A 104 10.44 5.30 19.92
N ASP A 105 10.91 5.50 21.14
CA ASP A 105 12.04 6.37 21.41
C ASP A 105 13.24 5.96 20.57
N ARG A 106 14.07 6.94 20.15
CA ARG A 106 15.13 6.73 19.14
C ARG A 106 16.07 5.58 19.47
N ASP A 107 16.38 5.39 20.75
CA ASP A 107 17.34 4.40 21.23
C ASP A 107 16.66 3.15 21.82
N SER A 108 15.34 3.01 21.65
CA SER A 108 14.64 1.84 22.18
C SER A 108 15.03 0.58 21.39
N SER A 109 15.19 -0.52 22.10
CA SER A 109 15.51 -1.82 21.50
C SER A 109 14.46 -2.26 20.46
N LEU A 110 13.19 -1.92 20.69
CA LEU A 110 12.11 -2.22 19.77
C LEU A 110 12.27 -1.43 18.46
N ARG A 111 12.56 -0.13 18.53
CA ARG A 111 12.78 0.70 17.34
C ARG A 111 13.94 0.19 16.50
N LEU A 112 15.06 -0.12 17.15
CA LEU A 112 16.22 -0.71 16.48
C LEU A 112 15.89 -2.05 15.82
N ALA A 113 15.10 -2.91 16.47
CA ALA A 113 14.66 -4.17 15.90
C ALA A 113 13.72 -4.00 14.69
N ILE A 114 12.82 -3.00 14.71
CA ILE A 114 11.97 -2.66 13.58
C ILE A 114 12.80 -2.11 12.40
N ASP A 115 13.78 -1.23 12.66
CA ASP A 115 14.70 -0.72 11.63
C ASP A 115 15.48 -1.87 10.97
N GLU A 116 15.96 -2.81 11.74
CA GLU A 116 16.68 -3.97 11.24
C GLU A 116 15.76 -4.89 10.40
N LEU A 117 14.53 -5.13 10.86
CA LEU A 117 13.51 -5.85 10.09
C LEU A 117 13.24 -5.16 8.75
N ALA A 118 13.10 -3.83 8.74
CA ALA A 118 12.85 -3.03 7.55
C ALA A 118 14.00 -3.14 6.54
N LYS A 119 15.25 -3.02 7.01
CA LYS A 119 16.46 -3.18 6.19
C LYS A 119 16.54 -4.57 5.58
N HIS A 120 16.36 -5.63 6.38
CA HIS A 120 16.37 -7.00 5.91
C HIS A 120 15.26 -7.25 4.87
N TRP A 121 14.05 -6.77 5.15
CA TRP A 121 12.93 -6.92 4.21
C TRP A 121 13.21 -6.21 2.88
N GLN A 122 13.76 -4.98 2.90
CA GLN A 122 14.16 -4.27 1.69
C GLN A 122 15.27 -5.01 0.92
N ALA A 123 16.21 -5.65 1.64
CA ALA A 123 17.29 -6.44 1.02
C ALA A 123 16.75 -7.66 0.25
N THR A 124 15.62 -8.25 0.67
CA THR A 124 15.00 -9.39 -0.04
C THR A 124 14.30 -9.00 -1.35
N LYS A 125 14.10 -7.71 -1.62
CA LYS A 125 13.40 -7.26 -2.83
C LYS A 125 14.32 -7.26 -4.04
N ARG A 126 13.84 -7.84 -5.13
CA ARG A 126 14.57 -7.92 -6.42
C ARG A 126 14.69 -6.57 -7.13
N MET A 127 13.74 -5.66 -6.87
CA MET A 127 13.75 -4.31 -7.45
C MET A 127 14.53 -3.33 -6.57
N ALA A 128 15.09 -2.29 -7.20
CA ALA A 128 15.60 -1.13 -6.48
C ALA A 128 14.46 -0.49 -5.67
N PRO A 129 14.76 0.16 -4.53
CA PRO A 129 13.75 0.89 -3.78
C PRO A 129 13.06 1.92 -4.68
N MET A 130 11.74 1.91 -4.66
CA MET A 130 10.92 2.94 -5.27
C MET A 130 10.75 4.09 -4.29
N VAL A 131 10.66 5.32 -4.80
CA VAL A 131 10.63 6.53 -3.97
C VAL A 131 9.21 7.00 -3.72
N PHE A 132 8.38 7.02 -4.77
CA PHE A 132 7.02 7.56 -4.68
C PHE A 132 6.06 6.50 -4.11
N LEU A 133 5.29 6.85 -3.06
CA LEU A 133 4.23 6.05 -2.39
C LEU A 133 4.65 4.70 -1.77
N VAL A 134 5.87 4.24 -1.96
CA VAL A 134 6.33 2.92 -1.49
C VAL A 134 7.66 3.02 -0.74
N GLN A 135 8.03 4.22 -0.31
CA GLN A 135 9.16 4.42 0.58
C GLN A 135 8.76 3.91 1.97
N LEU A 136 9.55 2.97 2.48
CA LEU A 136 9.31 2.40 3.80
C LEU A 136 9.88 3.33 4.88
N GLU A 137 8.98 4.01 5.59
CA GLU A 137 9.30 4.92 6.71
C GLU A 137 8.41 4.61 7.92
N PRO A 138 8.68 3.51 8.65
CA PRO A 138 7.76 3.03 9.69
C PRO A 138 7.54 4.04 10.82
N PHE A 139 8.45 4.99 10.99
CA PHE A 139 8.43 5.98 12.08
C PHE A 139 8.04 7.39 11.63
N ALA A 140 7.63 7.57 10.36
CA ALA A 140 7.06 8.83 9.91
C ALA A 140 5.65 9.00 10.48
N PHE A 141 5.33 10.18 11.03
CA PHE A 141 4.00 10.51 11.55
C PHE A 141 3.45 9.48 12.57
N THR A 142 4.23 9.15 13.59
CA THR A 142 3.88 8.13 14.59
C THR A 142 2.60 8.43 15.38
N SER A 143 2.23 9.70 15.54
CA SER A 143 0.94 10.12 16.14
C SER A 143 -0.30 9.67 15.35
N GLU A 144 -0.16 9.54 14.03
CA GLU A 144 -1.25 9.15 13.13
C GLU A 144 -1.17 7.66 12.74
N ARG A 145 -0.05 7.04 13.00
CA ARG A 145 0.26 5.68 12.59
C ARG A 145 0.10 4.69 13.74
N THR A 146 -0.66 3.63 13.52
CA THR A 146 -0.72 2.52 14.47
C THR A 146 0.20 1.40 13.99
N LEU A 147 1.14 1.01 14.83
CA LEU A 147 2.08 -0.08 14.56
C LEU A 147 1.68 -1.34 15.34
N PHE A 148 1.81 -2.49 14.67
CA PHE A 148 1.67 -3.82 15.27
C PHE A 148 2.93 -4.62 14.98
N VAL A 149 3.49 -5.25 16.00
CA VAL A 149 4.65 -6.14 15.87
C VAL A 149 4.26 -7.57 16.14
N ALA A 150 4.80 -8.47 15.32
CA ALA A 150 4.79 -9.90 15.58
C ALA A 150 6.10 -10.29 16.24
N GLU A 151 6.04 -10.91 17.40
CA GLU A 151 7.20 -11.25 18.23
C GLU A 151 7.19 -12.73 18.59
N ARG A 152 8.38 -13.31 18.77
CA ARG A 152 8.59 -14.63 19.36
C ARG A 152 9.93 -14.63 20.10
N ASP A 153 9.93 -15.08 21.34
CA ASP A 153 11.13 -15.21 22.19
C ASP A 153 11.93 -13.89 22.25
N GLY A 154 11.24 -12.74 22.32
CA GLY A 154 11.83 -11.40 22.37
C GLY A 154 12.29 -10.86 21.00
N ALA A 155 12.23 -11.64 19.94
CA ALA A 155 12.63 -11.20 18.60
C ALA A 155 11.43 -10.66 17.80
N VAL A 156 11.61 -9.51 17.12
CA VAL A 156 10.65 -8.94 16.18
C VAL A 156 10.71 -9.70 14.85
N LEU A 157 9.61 -10.36 14.50
CA LEU A 157 9.50 -11.19 13.30
C LEU A 157 8.71 -10.54 12.17
N GLY A 158 7.90 -9.55 12.47
CA GLY A 158 7.07 -8.85 11.49
C GLY A 158 6.50 -7.56 12.03
N LEU A 159 6.07 -6.72 11.11
CA LEU A 159 5.47 -5.42 11.38
C LEU A 159 4.26 -5.23 10.45
N ALA A 160 3.18 -4.70 10.99
CA ALA A 160 2.14 -4.06 10.23
C ALA A 160 2.03 -2.59 10.64
N SER A 161 1.93 -1.69 9.67
CA SER A 161 1.65 -0.29 9.91
C SER A 161 0.30 0.07 9.28
N ALA A 162 -0.51 0.81 10.02
CA ALA A 162 -1.83 1.22 9.58
C ALA A 162 -2.03 2.71 9.82
N VAL A 163 -2.56 3.42 8.82
CA VAL A 163 -2.81 4.85 8.83
C VAL A 163 -4.27 5.16 8.53
N PRO A 164 -4.85 6.21 9.13
CA PRO A 164 -6.23 6.61 8.84
C PRO A 164 -6.34 7.23 7.44
N VAL A 165 -7.42 6.89 6.73
CA VAL A 165 -7.86 7.58 5.51
C VAL A 165 -9.09 8.40 5.89
N TYR A 166 -8.88 9.60 6.37
CA TYR A 166 -9.91 10.44 6.96
C TYR A 166 -11.10 10.71 6.02
N GLY A 167 -10.83 11.01 4.74
CA GLY A 167 -11.87 11.31 3.76
C GLY A 167 -12.80 10.13 3.46
N ALA A 168 -12.33 8.89 3.64
CA ALA A 168 -13.09 7.68 3.40
C ALA A 168 -13.50 6.97 4.71
N ASN A 169 -13.16 7.53 5.87
CA ASN A 169 -13.39 6.94 7.19
C ASN A 169 -12.97 5.47 7.25
N ARG A 170 -11.76 5.18 6.84
CA ARG A 170 -11.20 3.81 6.81
C ARG A 170 -9.76 3.78 7.30
N LEU A 171 -9.27 2.61 7.63
CA LEU A 171 -7.88 2.34 7.98
C LEU A 171 -7.17 1.70 6.79
N PHE A 172 -6.01 2.21 6.41
CA PHE A 172 -5.16 1.64 5.37
C PHE A 172 -3.96 0.95 6.00
N VAL A 173 -3.81 -0.35 5.75
CA VAL A 173 -2.59 -1.10 6.10
C VAL A 173 -1.54 -0.80 5.04
N GLU A 174 -0.63 0.11 5.37
CA GLU A 174 0.38 0.64 4.45
C GLU A 174 1.55 -0.33 4.30
N ASP A 175 2.08 -0.81 5.43
CA ASP A 175 3.20 -1.74 5.46
C ASP A 175 2.80 -3.07 6.07
N LEU A 176 3.31 -4.14 5.49
CA LEU A 176 3.23 -5.49 6.03
C LEU A 176 4.57 -6.20 5.79
N LEU A 177 5.41 -6.19 6.80
CA LEU A 177 6.76 -6.72 6.74
C LEU A 177 6.86 -8.05 7.49
N ARG A 178 7.75 -8.91 7.04
CA ARG A 178 8.13 -10.13 7.77
C ARG A 178 9.59 -10.48 7.54
N SER A 179 10.24 -11.02 8.54
CA SER A 179 11.56 -11.63 8.42
C SER A 179 11.53 -12.91 7.55
N PRO A 180 12.58 -13.20 6.79
CA PRO A 180 12.76 -14.50 6.17
C PRO A 180 12.70 -15.63 7.22
N GLY A 181 12.10 -16.77 6.85
CA GLY A 181 11.99 -17.93 7.77
C GLY A 181 10.95 -17.81 8.88
N THR A 182 10.23 -16.69 8.96
CA THR A 182 9.11 -16.53 9.89
C THR A 182 8.00 -17.54 9.63
N ALA A 183 7.34 -18.01 10.69
CA ALA A 183 6.24 -18.97 10.59
C ALA A 183 5.16 -18.52 9.60
N ASN A 184 4.71 -19.45 8.75
CA ASN A 184 3.55 -19.20 7.91
C ASN A 184 2.34 -18.81 8.76
N GLY A 185 1.56 -17.83 8.31
CA GLY A 185 0.45 -17.28 9.06
C GLY A 185 0.78 -16.00 9.85
N THR A 186 2.07 -15.61 9.94
CA THR A 186 2.45 -14.37 10.65
C THR A 186 1.88 -13.10 9.98
N PRO A 187 1.91 -12.92 8.65
CA PRO A 187 1.26 -11.78 8.02
C PRO A 187 -0.25 -11.75 8.27
N GLU A 188 -0.91 -12.91 8.18
CA GLU A 188 -2.34 -13.04 8.47
C GLU A 188 -2.64 -12.70 9.94
N LEU A 189 -1.77 -13.08 10.87
CA LEU A 189 -1.92 -12.77 12.29
C LEU A 189 -1.75 -11.27 12.58
N LEU A 190 -0.84 -10.59 11.88
CA LEU A 190 -0.70 -9.13 11.94
C LEU A 190 -1.95 -8.43 11.43
N ILE A 191 -2.52 -8.90 10.30
CA ILE A 191 -3.76 -8.35 9.76
C ILE A 191 -4.94 -8.63 10.72
N ASP A 192 -5.03 -9.81 11.31
CA ASP A 192 -6.03 -10.13 12.34
C ASP A 192 -6.00 -9.11 13.48
N ALA A 193 -4.82 -8.75 13.95
CA ALA A 193 -4.66 -7.74 15.00
C ALA A 193 -5.13 -6.34 14.56
N VAL A 194 -4.77 -5.92 13.33
CA VAL A 194 -5.26 -4.65 12.77
C VAL A 194 -6.78 -4.62 12.63
N MET A 195 -7.38 -5.70 12.11
CA MET A 195 -8.83 -5.80 11.92
C MET A 195 -9.59 -5.73 13.24
N ARG A 196 -9.10 -6.42 14.29
CA ARG A 196 -9.68 -6.37 15.64
C ARG A 196 -9.57 -4.97 16.23
N ALA A 197 -8.40 -4.35 16.17
CA ALA A 197 -8.21 -3.01 16.67
C ALA A 197 -9.09 -1.98 15.93
N ALA A 198 -9.27 -2.13 14.61
CA ALA A 198 -10.18 -1.29 13.83
C ALA A 198 -11.64 -1.49 14.26
N ALA A 199 -12.07 -2.74 14.49
CA ALA A 199 -13.42 -3.03 14.98
C ALA A 199 -13.66 -2.45 16.38
N GLU A 200 -12.71 -2.61 17.30
CA GLU A 200 -12.75 -2.04 18.66
C GLU A 200 -12.79 -0.50 18.65
N ALA A 201 -12.08 0.14 17.73
CA ALA A 201 -12.09 1.59 17.55
C ALA A 201 -13.34 2.11 16.81
N GLY A 202 -14.24 1.23 16.37
CA GLY A 202 -15.42 1.61 15.58
C GLY A 202 -15.08 2.10 14.15
N THR A 203 -13.90 1.80 13.63
CA THR A 203 -13.52 2.14 12.26
C THR A 203 -14.33 1.30 11.27
N PRO A 204 -15.12 1.90 10.36
CA PRO A 204 -16.05 1.13 9.51
C PRO A 204 -15.36 0.15 8.58
N ALA A 205 -14.24 0.56 7.99
CA ALA A 205 -13.58 -0.22 6.95
C ALA A 205 -12.05 -0.25 7.08
N VAL A 206 -11.46 -1.33 6.57
CA VAL A 206 -10.01 -1.53 6.45
C VAL A 206 -9.69 -1.87 5.01
N THR A 207 -8.58 -1.33 4.49
CA THR A 207 -8.03 -1.72 3.17
C THR A 207 -6.55 -2.07 3.27
N LEU A 208 -6.10 -2.94 2.37
CA LEU A 208 -4.67 -3.21 2.16
C LEU A 208 -4.15 -2.51 0.88
N GLY A 209 -4.87 -1.50 0.41
CA GLY A 209 -4.49 -0.71 -0.75
C GLY A 209 -4.45 -1.46 -2.08
N LEU A 210 -3.87 -0.83 -3.06
CA LEU A 210 -3.88 -1.27 -4.45
C LEU A 210 -3.28 -2.68 -4.63
N ALA A 211 -4.03 -3.54 -5.33
CA ALA A 211 -3.54 -4.72 -6.02
C ALA A 211 -3.41 -4.37 -7.51
N PRO A 212 -2.20 -4.03 -7.99
CA PRO A 212 -2.02 -3.52 -9.35
C PRO A 212 -2.37 -4.57 -10.39
N LEU A 213 -2.98 -4.14 -11.51
CA LEU A 213 -3.35 -4.99 -12.63
C LEU A 213 -4.19 -6.22 -12.23
N ALA A 214 -4.92 -6.12 -11.12
CA ALA A 214 -5.79 -7.17 -10.58
C ALA A 214 -7.23 -6.97 -11.06
N GLY A 215 -7.99 -8.07 -11.20
CA GLY A 215 -9.38 -8.08 -11.69
C GLY A 215 -9.50 -8.41 -13.17
N ASP A 216 -10.74 -8.30 -13.72
CA ASP A 216 -11.09 -8.61 -15.11
C ASP A 216 -10.87 -7.41 -16.05
N GLY A 217 -9.78 -6.69 -15.81
CA GLY A 217 -9.47 -5.45 -16.53
C GLY A 217 -9.15 -5.61 -18.01
N ALA A 218 -8.87 -4.50 -18.67
CA ALA A 218 -8.65 -4.40 -20.11
C ALA A 218 -7.55 -5.35 -20.63
N ARG A 219 -7.65 -5.77 -21.90
CA ARG A 219 -6.71 -6.70 -22.57
C ARG A 219 -5.22 -6.30 -22.40
N TRP A 220 -4.93 -4.99 -22.28
CA TRP A 220 -3.58 -4.47 -22.05
C TRP A 220 -2.99 -4.85 -20.69
N TRP A 221 -3.81 -5.19 -19.66
CA TRP A 221 -3.34 -5.67 -18.36
C TRP A 221 -2.57 -6.98 -18.48
N ARG A 222 -2.98 -7.87 -19.37
CA ARG A 222 -2.24 -9.13 -19.63
C ARG A 222 -0.84 -8.86 -20.14
N LEU A 223 -0.70 -7.91 -21.06
CA LEU A 223 0.59 -7.48 -21.58
C LEU A 223 1.43 -6.80 -20.50
N ALA A 224 0.84 -5.90 -19.71
CA ALA A 224 1.54 -5.22 -18.62
C ALA A 224 2.01 -6.20 -17.52
N ARG A 225 1.17 -7.20 -17.17
CA ARG A 225 1.57 -8.29 -16.25
C ARG A 225 2.70 -9.13 -16.83
N TRP A 226 2.63 -9.48 -18.10
CA TRP A 226 3.68 -10.25 -18.78
C TRP A 226 5.03 -9.52 -18.79
N LEU A 227 5.04 -8.23 -19.07
CA LEU A 227 6.25 -7.40 -19.07
C LEU A 227 6.78 -7.11 -17.65
N GLY A 228 5.90 -6.87 -16.69
CA GLY A 228 6.24 -6.53 -15.31
C GLY A 228 6.41 -7.73 -14.37
N GLY A 229 5.87 -8.90 -14.72
CA GLY A 229 5.87 -10.12 -13.90
C GLY A 229 7.26 -10.54 -13.39
N PRO A 230 8.34 -10.45 -14.20
CA PRO A 230 9.68 -10.76 -13.72
C PRO A 230 10.18 -9.81 -12.61
N LEU A 231 9.58 -8.63 -12.45
CA LEU A 231 9.96 -7.61 -11.49
C LEU A 231 9.07 -7.63 -10.24
N TYR A 232 7.79 -7.94 -10.41
CA TYR A 232 6.79 -7.87 -9.34
C TYR A 232 5.73 -8.96 -9.46
N ASP A 233 5.46 -9.68 -8.37
CA ASP A 233 4.45 -10.75 -8.31
C ASP A 233 3.05 -10.16 -8.06
N PHE A 234 2.42 -9.66 -9.13
CA PHE A 234 1.08 -9.08 -9.11
C PHE A 234 0.01 -10.10 -8.72
N GLU A 235 0.14 -11.35 -9.19
CA GLU A 235 -0.84 -12.40 -8.93
C GLU A 235 -0.73 -12.94 -7.51
N GLY A 236 0.48 -13.11 -7.01
CA GLY A 236 0.73 -13.52 -5.63
C GLY A 236 0.18 -12.49 -4.62
N LEU A 237 0.35 -11.20 -4.89
CA LEU A 237 -0.21 -10.14 -4.05
C LEU A 237 -1.75 -10.19 -4.02
N ARG A 238 -2.40 -10.30 -5.19
CA ARG A 238 -3.87 -10.40 -5.27
C ARG A 238 -4.37 -11.67 -4.58
N THR A 239 -3.71 -12.79 -4.82
CA THR A 239 -4.04 -14.08 -4.21
C THR A 239 -3.94 -14.02 -2.70
N PHE A 240 -2.87 -13.39 -2.17
CA PHE A 240 -2.72 -13.17 -0.73
C PHE A 240 -3.89 -12.34 -0.17
N LYS A 241 -4.22 -11.21 -0.79
CA LYS A 241 -5.33 -10.36 -0.36
C LYS A 241 -6.68 -11.07 -0.47
N ALA A 242 -6.91 -11.86 -1.51
CA ALA A 242 -8.14 -12.64 -1.70
C ALA A 242 -8.34 -13.75 -0.66
N LYS A 243 -7.26 -14.38 -0.16
CA LYS A 243 -7.32 -15.37 0.93
C LYS A 243 -7.90 -14.80 2.22
N LEU A 244 -7.79 -13.49 2.42
CA LEU A 244 -8.34 -12.78 3.56
C LEU A 244 -9.84 -12.49 3.43
N ARG A 245 -10.49 -12.92 2.32
CA ARG A 245 -11.93 -12.82 2.10
C ARG A 245 -12.47 -11.39 2.22
N PRO A 246 -12.04 -10.43 1.38
CA PRO A 246 -12.59 -9.07 1.41
C PRO A 246 -14.08 -9.07 1.07
N HIS A 247 -14.82 -8.10 1.63
CA HIS A 247 -16.23 -7.90 1.33
C HIS A 247 -16.44 -7.28 -0.05
N ALA A 248 -15.49 -6.45 -0.48
CA ALA A 248 -15.53 -5.82 -1.79
C ALA A 248 -14.13 -5.66 -2.38
N TRP A 249 -14.07 -5.53 -3.71
CA TRP A 249 -12.93 -5.05 -4.46
C TRP A 249 -13.34 -3.74 -5.13
N GLU A 250 -12.73 -2.64 -4.72
CA GLU A 250 -13.01 -1.32 -5.26
C GLU A 250 -12.01 -0.98 -6.36
N PRO A 251 -12.46 -0.47 -7.52
CA PRO A 251 -11.57 -0.12 -8.61
C PRO A 251 -10.69 1.09 -8.25
N ILE A 252 -9.43 1.03 -8.68
CA ILE A 252 -8.44 2.10 -8.50
C ILE A 252 -7.95 2.57 -9.86
N TYR A 253 -7.81 3.88 -10.01
CA TYR A 253 -7.58 4.55 -11.28
C TYR A 253 -6.28 5.35 -11.30
N LEU A 254 -5.77 5.54 -12.51
CA LEU A 254 -4.89 6.64 -12.87
C LEU A 254 -5.72 7.67 -13.62
N CYS A 255 -6.01 8.81 -13.00
CA CYS A 255 -6.78 9.88 -13.59
C CYS A 255 -5.86 10.97 -14.15
N THR A 256 -6.17 11.48 -15.34
CA THR A 256 -5.41 12.54 -16.01
C THR A 256 -6.25 13.26 -17.04
N THR A 257 -6.01 14.54 -17.22
CA THR A 257 -6.61 15.34 -18.32
C THR A 257 -5.87 15.22 -19.64
N GLY A 258 -4.70 14.54 -19.65
CA GLY A 258 -3.84 14.37 -20.81
C GLY A 258 -3.84 12.95 -21.38
N SER A 259 -2.80 12.64 -22.16
CA SER A 259 -2.61 11.31 -22.74
C SER A 259 -2.40 10.26 -21.64
N LYS A 260 -3.19 9.19 -21.65
CA LYS A 260 -3.11 8.06 -20.72
C LYS A 260 -1.75 7.37 -20.75
N LEU A 261 -1.15 7.22 -21.94
CA LEU A 261 0.18 6.61 -22.11
C LEU A 261 1.28 7.48 -21.47
N LEU A 262 1.21 8.80 -21.64
CA LEU A 262 2.13 9.72 -21.02
C LEU A 262 1.97 9.72 -19.49
N ALA A 263 0.73 9.67 -18.98
CA ALA A 263 0.45 9.58 -17.56
C ALA A 263 1.02 8.30 -16.93
N LEU A 264 0.89 7.14 -17.60
CA LEU A 264 1.53 5.89 -17.18
C LEU A 264 3.06 6.02 -17.12
N ARG A 265 3.68 6.59 -18.17
CA ARG A 265 5.14 6.84 -18.20
C ARG A 265 5.56 7.77 -17.06
N ASP A 266 4.81 8.84 -16.83
CA ASP A 266 5.13 9.82 -15.78
C ASP A 266 4.96 9.22 -14.39
N SER A 267 3.95 8.37 -14.17
CA SER A 267 3.80 7.59 -12.94
C SER A 267 5.00 6.66 -12.71
N LEU A 268 5.44 5.92 -13.73
CA LEU A 268 6.63 5.08 -13.64
C LEU A 268 7.89 5.90 -13.33
N ARG A 269 8.03 7.11 -13.91
CA ARG A 269 9.13 8.02 -13.59
C ARG A 269 9.09 8.49 -12.14
N ALA A 270 7.90 8.79 -11.60
CA ALA A 270 7.74 9.15 -10.19
C ALA A 270 8.23 8.01 -9.28
N PHE A 271 7.80 6.76 -9.52
CA PHE A 271 8.27 5.60 -8.78
C PHE A 271 9.78 5.37 -8.90
N ALA A 272 10.35 5.64 -10.07
CA ALA A 272 11.79 5.50 -10.33
C ALA A 272 12.65 6.61 -9.71
N GLY A 273 12.05 7.65 -9.12
CA GLY A 273 12.75 8.83 -8.62
C GLY A 273 13.24 9.74 -9.75
N GLY A 274 12.46 9.87 -10.82
CA GLY A 274 12.69 10.78 -11.96
C GLY A 274 13.36 10.13 -13.18
N SER A 275 14.22 9.12 -13.04
CA SER A 275 14.93 8.49 -14.16
C SER A 275 14.69 6.98 -14.26
N LEU A 276 13.98 6.55 -15.30
CA LEU A 276 13.73 5.12 -15.59
C LEU A 276 15.03 4.36 -15.91
N VAL A 277 15.97 5.00 -16.62
CA VAL A 277 17.27 4.37 -17.00
C VAL A 277 18.10 4.10 -15.75
N SER A 278 18.23 5.09 -14.87
CA SER A 278 18.95 4.95 -13.60
C SER A 278 18.30 3.89 -12.69
N PHE A 279 16.96 3.83 -12.65
CA PHE A 279 16.24 2.83 -11.89
C PHE A 279 16.46 1.41 -12.45
N ALA A 280 16.39 1.24 -13.77
CA ALA A 280 16.67 -0.04 -14.44
C ALA A 280 18.11 -0.51 -14.16
N GLY A 281 19.09 0.39 -14.26
CA GLY A 281 20.48 0.10 -13.94
C GLY A 281 20.67 -0.38 -12.50
N ARG A 282 20.09 0.32 -11.51
CA ARG A 282 20.14 -0.09 -10.09
C ARG A 282 19.47 -1.45 -9.85
N THR A 283 18.35 -1.73 -10.54
CA THR A 283 17.64 -3.01 -10.43
C THR A 283 18.45 -4.17 -11.00
N LEU A 284 19.08 -3.98 -12.17
CA LEU A 284 19.96 -4.98 -12.78
C LEU A 284 21.20 -5.28 -11.93
N PHE A 285 21.78 -4.26 -11.34
CA PHE A 285 22.94 -4.41 -10.46
C PHE A 285 22.60 -5.19 -9.17
N ARG A 286 21.42 -4.97 -8.59
CA ARG A 286 20.93 -5.77 -7.45
C ARG A 286 20.74 -7.25 -7.80
N ARG A 287 20.18 -7.56 -8.99
CA ARG A 287 19.97 -8.95 -9.44
C ARG A 287 21.27 -9.74 -9.60
N ARG A 288 22.40 -9.09 -9.84
CA ARG A 288 23.70 -9.76 -9.97
C ARG A 288 24.37 -10.07 -8.63
N ARG A 289 23.84 -9.51 -7.52
CA ARG A 289 24.37 -9.71 -6.17
C ARG A 289 23.51 -10.60 -5.27
N SER A 290 22.28 -10.92 -5.68
CA SER A 290 21.38 -11.90 -5.07
C SER A 290 21.44 -13.26 -5.79
#